data_be3af6d1ec5ec7a0d1591ff4fd3c34ee
#
_entry.id   be3af6d1ec5ec7a0d1591ff4fd3c34ee
#
_cell.length_a   1.000
_cell.length_b   1.000
_cell.length_c   1.000
_cell.angle_alpha   90.00
_cell.angle_beta   90.00
_cell.angle_gamma   90.00
#
_symmetry.space_group_name_H-M   'P 1'
#
loop_
_entity.id
_entity.type
_entity.pdbx_description
1 polymer ?
#
loop_
_entity_poly.entity_id
_entity_poly.type
_entity_poly.pdbx_seq_one_letter_code
_entity_poly.pdbx_strand_id
1 'polypeptide(L)'
;MIYTITFNPALDYVIQVDHFKAGQINRNKTENVYYGGKGINVSCILNELSVPSTALGFICGFTGKALKDGLHGLGIHTNFIEVEKGMTRINIKMKSDEETEINGKGPVIEKKDFDALLEIVKTFKKGDMVILSGNIPSSLQSDSYQRVIKVLNEGVDFVVDAEKDLLMKTLPYHPFLIKPNNLELEEIFGIKLINKEDIIACGQKLQSLGARNVLISMAKDGAILIDENGTIYQQGVCRGTVVNSVGAGDSMVAYSRSVKRKRLL
;
A
#
# COMPACT_ATOMS: atom_id res chain seq x y z
N MET A 1 8.08 -16.57 1.23
CA MET A 1 7.88 -15.49 2.19
C MET A 1 7.14 -14.33 1.52
N ILE A 2 6.44 -13.45 2.27
CA ILE A 2 5.86 -12.21 1.75
C ILE A 2 6.64 -11.03 2.33
N TYR A 3 7.04 -10.10 1.47
CA TYR A 3 7.72 -8.87 1.83
C TYR A 3 6.87 -7.69 1.41
N THR A 4 6.54 -6.78 2.34
CA THR A 4 5.84 -5.54 2.02
C THR A 4 6.85 -4.41 2.02
N ILE A 5 6.90 -3.61 0.95
CA ILE A 5 7.81 -2.47 0.84
C ILE A 5 7.01 -1.19 0.86
N THR A 6 7.22 -0.37 1.88
CA THR A 6 6.66 0.98 2.05
C THR A 6 7.80 1.98 2.14
N PHE A 7 8.06 2.74 1.07
CA PHE A 7 9.19 3.68 1.07
C PHE A 7 9.06 4.80 2.11
N ASN A 8 7.84 5.16 2.45
CA ASN A 8 7.57 6.28 3.36
C ASN A 8 6.48 5.91 4.40
N PRO A 9 6.77 4.96 5.33
CA PRO A 9 5.85 4.63 6.40
C PRO A 9 5.61 5.83 7.32
N ALA A 10 4.57 5.76 8.15
CA ALA A 10 4.16 6.87 8.99
C ALA A 10 3.69 6.43 10.37
N LEU A 11 3.71 7.35 11.32
CA LEU A 11 2.81 7.33 12.47
C LEU A 11 1.58 8.18 12.11
N ASP A 12 0.40 7.58 12.10
CA ASP A 12 -0.86 8.29 11.85
C ASP A 12 -1.44 8.73 13.21
N TYR A 13 -1.35 10.02 13.50
CA TYR A 13 -1.95 10.64 14.69
C TYR A 13 -3.38 11.05 14.38
N VAL A 14 -4.33 10.25 14.85
CA VAL A 14 -5.77 10.46 14.64
C VAL A 14 -6.34 11.16 15.85
N ILE A 15 -6.90 12.35 15.64
CA ILE A 15 -7.50 13.18 16.68
C ILE A 15 -8.95 13.52 16.35
N GLN A 16 -9.76 13.68 17.39
CA GLN A 16 -11.11 14.25 17.28
C GLN A 16 -11.14 15.61 17.96
N VAL A 17 -11.55 16.62 17.22
CA VAL A 17 -11.68 18.00 17.72
C VAL A 17 -13.08 18.50 17.35
N ASP A 18 -13.86 18.89 18.36
CA ASP A 18 -15.17 19.48 18.08
C ASP A 18 -15.01 20.91 17.59
N HIS A 19 -15.69 21.25 16.51
CA HIS A 19 -15.76 22.60 15.97
C HIS A 19 -14.38 23.25 15.83
N PHE A 20 -13.48 22.58 15.11
CA PHE A 20 -12.13 23.07 14.86
C PHE A 20 -12.13 24.49 14.29
N LYS A 21 -11.33 25.37 14.89
CA LYS A 21 -11.18 26.76 14.44
C LYS A 21 -9.73 27.09 14.19
N ALA A 22 -9.39 27.43 12.96
CA ALA A 22 -8.06 27.89 12.61
C ALA A 22 -7.73 29.19 13.35
N GLY A 23 -6.47 29.34 13.79
CA GLY A 23 -5.98 30.52 14.53
C GLY A 23 -6.39 30.55 16.01
N GLN A 24 -6.99 29.48 16.53
CA GLN A 24 -7.36 29.36 17.94
C GLN A 24 -6.74 28.14 18.60
N ILE A 25 -6.73 28.12 19.93
CA ILE A 25 -6.35 26.91 20.68
C ILE A 25 -7.53 25.94 20.63
N ASN A 26 -7.31 24.80 19.98
CA ASN A 26 -8.26 23.70 19.96
C ASN A 26 -7.76 22.60 20.90
N ARG A 27 -8.66 21.85 21.54
CA ARG A 27 -8.34 20.69 22.37
C ARG A 27 -9.04 19.47 21.80
N ASN A 28 -8.30 18.38 21.64
CA ASN A 28 -8.84 17.11 21.19
C ASN A 28 -9.70 16.46 22.29
N LYS A 29 -10.74 15.74 21.88
CA LYS A 29 -11.53 14.85 22.74
C LYS A 29 -10.87 13.48 22.87
N THR A 30 -10.38 12.97 21.75
CA THR A 30 -9.73 11.66 21.68
C THR A 30 -8.50 11.76 20.81
N GLU A 31 -7.53 10.90 21.11
CA GLU A 31 -6.32 10.77 20.32
C GLU A 31 -5.88 9.31 20.24
N ASN A 32 -5.36 8.92 19.09
CA ASN A 32 -4.83 7.59 18.85
C ASN A 32 -3.64 7.67 17.90
N VAL A 33 -2.68 6.78 18.07
CA VAL A 33 -1.56 6.61 17.14
C VAL A 33 -1.68 5.26 16.47
N TYR A 34 -1.66 5.28 15.15
CA TYR A 34 -1.65 4.07 14.32
C TYR A 34 -0.37 3.99 13.50
N TYR A 35 0.06 2.79 13.20
CA TYR A 35 1.20 2.54 12.32
C TYR A 35 0.71 2.54 10.88
N GLY A 36 1.14 3.55 10.12
CA GLY A 36 0.59 3.87 8.81
C GLY A 36 1.54 3.58 7.65
N GLY A 37 0.93 3.58 6.48
CA GLY A 37 1.54 3.25 5.18
C GLY A 37 0.92 2.01 4.58
N LYS A 38 0.59 2.06 3.28
CA LYS A 38 -0.17 1.00 2.60
C LYS A 38 0.44 -0.40 2.83
N GLY A 39 1.75 -0.58 2.63
CA GLY A 39 2.41 -1.87 2.87
C GLY A 39 2.45 -2.28 4.36
N ILE A 40 2.49 -1.31 5.28
CA ILE A 40 2.36 -1.58 6.72
C ILE A 40 0.95 -2.13 7.01
N ASN A 41 -0.09 -1.49 6.47
CA ASN A 41 -1.47 -1.97 6.60
C ASN A 41 -1.61 -3.40 6.06
N VAL A 42 -1.00 -3.69 4.90
CA VAL A 42 -0.98 -5.06 4.35
C VAL A 42 -0.31 -6.04 5.33
N SER A 43 0.83 -5.66 5.94
CA SER A 43 1.50 -6.51 6.94
C SER A 43 0.66 -6.73 8.19
N CYS A 44 -0.05 -5.71 8.67
CA CYS A 44 -0.98 -5.85 9.79
C CYS A 44 -2.08 -6.87 9.47
N ILE A 45 -2.72 -6.76 8.31
CA ILE A 45 -3.78 -7.70 7.89
C ILE A 45 -3.23 -9.12 7.67
N LEU A 46 -2.04 -9.26 7.06
CA LEU A 46 -1.39 -10.57 6.92
C LEU A 46 -1.13 -11.21 8.30
N ASN A 47 -0.70 -10.42 9.28
CA ASN A 47 -0.49 -10.90 10.65
C ASN A 47 -1.80 -11.37 11.29
N GLU A 48 -2.90 -10.61 11.17
CA GLU A 48 -4.23 -11.03 11.63
C GLU A 48 -4.70 -12.34 10.97
N LEU A 49 -4.34 -12.54 9.70
CA LEU A 49 -4.63 -13.78 8.95
C LEU A 49 -3.63 -14.91 9.26
N SER A 50 -2.70 -14.72 10.19
CA SER A 50 -1.62 -15.66 10.53
C SER A 50 -0.73 -16.01 9.31
N VAL A 51 -0.54 -15.07 8.40
CA VAL A 51 0.32 -15.21 7.24
C VAL A 51 1.64 -14.47 7.48
N PRO A 52 2.77 -15.17 7.60
CA PRO A 52 4.06 -14.54 7.87
C PRO A 52 4.46 -13.54 6.78
N SER A 53 4.84 -12.33 7.20
CA SER A 53 5.38 -11.31 6.32
C SER A 53 6.51 -10.55 7.01
N THR A 54 7.31 -9.83 6.22
CA THR A 54 8.34 -8.91 6.71
C THR A 54 8.14 -7.54 6.07
N ALA A 55 7.98 -6.52 6.89
CA ALA A 55 7.84 -5.14 6.44
C ALA A 55 9.23 -4.50 6.22
N LEU A 56 9.40 -3.90 5.02
CA LEU A 56 10.60 -3.16 4.62
C LEU A 56 10.24 -1.72 4.26
N GLY A 57 11.23 -0.87 4.28
CA GLY A 57 11.12 0.55 3.94
C GLY A 57 12.17 1.35 4.67
N PHE A 58 11.96 2.66 4.76
CA PHE A 58 12.92 3.58 5.37
C PHE A 58 12.31 4.25 6.60
N ILE A 59 13.06 4.22 7.70
CA ILE A 59 12.67 4.87 8.96
C ILE A 59 13.78 5.79 9.44
N CYS A 60 13.43 6.79 10.24
CA CYS A 60 14.39 7.75 10.78
C CYS A 60 13.96 8.29 12.13
N GLY A 61 14.93 8.47 13.02
CA GLY A 61 14.79 9.17 14.30
C GLY A 61 13.85 8.44 15.29
N PHE A 62 13.41 9.18 16.30
CA PHE A 62 12.59 8.61 17.38
C PHE A 62 11.23 8.10 16.88
N THR A 63 10.64 8.75 15.89
CA THR A 63 9.37 8.33 15.28
C THR A 63 9.53 7.03 14.49
N GLY A 64 10.68 6.83 13.83
CA GLY A 64 11.01 5.56 13.17
C GLY A 64 11.19 4.43 14.17
N LYS A 65 11.86 4.72 15.29
CA LYS A 65 12.00 3.76 16.39
C LYS A 65 10.64 3.39 16.98
N ALA A 66 9.77 4.37 17.25
CA ALA A 66 8.43 4.15 17.78
C ALA A 66 7.58 3.28 16.83
N LEU A 67 7.65 3.53 15.50
CA LEU A 67 7.00 2.71 14.50
C LEU A 67 7.49 1.25 14.54
N LYS A 68 8.81 1.06 14.53
CA LYS A 68 9.44 -0.27 14.54
C LYS A 68 9.08 -1.05 15.80
N ASP A 69 9.22 -0.42 16.98
CA ASP A 69 8.90 -1.04 18.27
C ASP A 69 7.42 -1.41 18.37
N GLY A 70 6.53 -0.53 17.89
CA GLY A 70 5.10 -0.78 17.87
C GLY A 70 4.70 -1.94 16.94
N LEU A 71 5.28 -2.04 15.76
CA LEU A 71 5.05 -3.16 14.84
C LEU A 71 5.55 -4.48 15.43
N HIS A 72 6.71 -4.47 16.10
CA HIS A 72 7.20 -5.64 16.84
C HIS A 72 6.25 -6.04 17.97
N GLY A 73 5.67 -5.07 18.70
CA GLY A 73 4.66 -5.31 19.73
C GLY A 73 3.39 -5.98 19.18
N LEU A 74 3.07 -5.77 17.90
CA LEU A 74 1.99 -6.46 17.19
C LEU A 74 2.40 -7.82 16.61
N GLY A 75 3.66 -8.25 16.77
CA GLY A 75 4.17 -9.49 16.20
C GLY A 75 4.58 -9.41 14.73
N ILE A 76 4.70 -8.21 14.17
CA ILE A 76 5.08 -8.01 12.78
C ILE A 76 6.61 -7.94 12.66
N HIS A 77 7.18 -8.80 11.82
CA HIS A 77 8.61 -8.76 11.50
C HIS A 77 8.92 -7.56 10.61
N THR A 78 10.01 -6.86 10.94
CA THR A 78 10.47 -5.70 10.18
C THR A 78 11.94 -5.84 9.81
N ASN A 79 12.31 -5.32 8.63
CA ASN A 79 13.69 -5.17 8.19
C ASN A 79 13.85 -3.80 7.52
N PHE A 80 13.65 -2.74 8.31
CA PHE A 80 13.75 -1.36 7.85
C PHE A 80 15.20 -0.91 7.69
N ILE A 81 15.44 -0.05 6.70
CA ILE A 81 16.66 0.74 6.56
C ILE A 81 16.51 1.98 7.44
N GLU A 82 17.41 2.14 8.40
CA GLU A 82 17.45 3.34 9.25
C GLU A 82 18.28 4.41 8.54
N VAL A 83 17.63 5.54 8.18
CA VAL A 83 18.28 6.65 7.49
C VAL A 83 18.62 7.77 8.47
N GLU A 84 19.61 8.61 8.13
CA GLU A 84 20.22 9.56 9.05
C GLU A 84 19.50 10.91 9.09
N LYS A 85 18.85 11.35 7.98
CA LYS A 85 18.37 12.72 7.83
C LYS A 85 16.85 12.81 7.87
N GLY A 86 16.34 13.58 8.83
CA GLY A 86 14.92 13.85 9.01
C GLY A 86 14.28 13.02 10.10
N MET A 87 13.06 12.61 9.89
CA MET A 87 12.28 11.74 10.78
C MET A 87 11.26 10.94 9.98
N THR A 88 10.90 9.75 10.45
CA THR A 88 9.71 9.05 9.96
C THR A 88 8.50 9.96 10.14
N ARG A 89 7.72 10.12 9.07
CA ARG A 89 6.66 11.12 9.06
C ARG A 89 5.57 10.81 10.09
N ILE A 90 4.98 11.86 10.60
CA ILE A 90 3.71 11.83 11.32
C ILE A 90 2.67 12.42 10.39
N ASN A 91 1.58 11.70 10.15
CA ASN A 91 0.40 12.25 9.51
C ASN A 91 -0.62 12.59 10.60
N ILE A 92 -1.25 13.74 10.47
CA ILE A 92 -2.35 14.13 11.35
C ILE A 92 -3.65 13.90 10.60
N LYS A 93 -4.54 13.12 11.20
CA LYS A 93 -5.90 12.87 10.71
C LYS A 93 -6.88 13.43 11.72
N MET A 94 -7.40 14.60 11.42
CA MET A 94 -8.30 15.31 12.32
C MET A 94 -9.75 15.08 11.89
N LYS A 95 -10.53 14.51 12.80
CA LYS A 95 -12.00 14.40 12.69
C LYS A 95 -12.62 15.58 13.41
N SER A 96 -13.36 16.41 12.67
CA SER A 96 -14.12 17.54 13.16
C SER A 96 -15.43 17.62 12.38
N ASP A 97 -15.97 18.81 12.17
CA ASP A 97 -17.10 19.05 11.28
C ASP A 97 -16.76 18.62 9.84
N GLU A 98 -15.48 18.75 9.46
CA GLU A 98 -14.89 18.19 8.24
C GLU A 98 -13.66 17.38 8.59
N GLU A 99 -13.42 16.27 7.85
CA GLU A 99 -12.19 15.51 7.99
C GLU A 99 -11.02 16.27 7.33
N THR A 100 -9.91 16.42 8.05
CA THR A 100 -8.72 17.11 7.56
C THR A 100 -7.51 16.23 7.76
N GLU A 101 -6.70 16.07 6.70
CA GLU A 101 -5.44 15.35 6.76
C GLU A 101 -4.25 16.28 6.49
N ILE A 102 -3.24 16.19 7.34
CA ILE A 102 -1.93 16.85 7.14
C ILE A 102 -0.87 15.77 7.08
N ASN A 103 -0.34 15.55 5.89
CA ASN A 103 0.62 14.48 5.65
C ASN A 103 2.06 14.98 5.75
N GLY A 104 2.84 14.36 6.65
CA GLY A 104 4.26 14.64 6.81
C GLY A 104 5.06 14.22 5.58
N LYS A 105 6.19 14.90 5.34
CA LYS A 105 7.06 14.66 4.19
C LYS A 105 7.85 13.35 4.30
N GLY A 106 8.28 12.99 5.52
CA GLY A 106 9.17 11.87 5.77
C GLY A 106 10.66 12.21 5.66
N PRO A 107 11.53 11.22 5.87
CA PRO A 107 12.97 11.40 5.89
C PRO A 107 13.55 11.61 4.49
N VAL A 108 14.79 12.08 4.44
CA VAL A 108 15.57 12.14 3.19
C VAL A 108 16.27 10.80 3.00
N ILE A 109 15.91 10.09 1.94
CA ILE A 109 16.50 8.81 1.57
C ILE A 109 17.61 9.10 0.56
N GLU A 110 18.84 8.78 0.93
CA GLU A 110 20.01 8.96 0.07
C GLU A 110 20.20 7.73 -0.85
N LYS A 111 21.04 7.88 -1.87
CA LYS A 111 21.35 6.77 -2.78
C LYS A 111 21.86 5.52 -2.05
N LYS A 112 22.74 5.70 -1.05
CA LYS A 112 23.29 4.60 -0.23
C LYS A 112 22.19 3.79 0.48
N ASP A 113 21.15 4.49 0.98
CA ASP A 113 20.05 3.87 1.71
C ASP A 113 19.17 3.05 0.75
N PHE A 114 18.89 3.61 -0.42
CA PHE A 114 18.12 2.90 -1.43
C PHE A 114 18.90 1.70 -2.00
N ASP A 115 20.21 1.84 -2.22
CA ASP A 115 21.06 0.72 -2.64
C ASP A 115 21.09 -0.39 -1.58
N ALA A 116 21.10 -0.06 -0.27
CA ALA A 116 20.98 -1.04 0.80
C ALA A 116 19.66 -1.83 0.76
N LEU A 117 18.54 -1.16 0.44
CA LEU A 117 17.28 -1.85 0.19
C LEU A 117 17.37 -2.82 -1.00
N LEU A 118 17.99 -2.39 -2.10
CA LEU A 118 18.17 -3.26 -3.28
C LEU A 118 19.00 -4.49 -2.96
N GLU A 119 20.04 -4.39 -2.12
CA GLU A 119 20.83 -5.55 -1.69
C GLU A 119 19.99 -6.55 -0.88
N ILE A 120 19.06 -6.07 -0.04
CA ILE A 120 18.11 -6.96 0.65
C ILE A 120 17.19 -7.64 -0.38
N VAL A 121 16.65 -6.90 -1.33
CA VAL A 121 15.72 -7.43 -2.34
C VAL A 121 16.37 -8.50 -3.20
N LYS A 122 17.65 -8.38 -3.54
CA LYS A 122 18.42 -9.40 -4.27
C LYS A 122 18.51 -10.75 -3.55
N THR A 123 18.27 -10.80 -2.24
CA THR A 123 18.29 -12.04 -1.47
C THR A 123 16.99 -12.85 -1.55
N PHE A 124 15.92 -12.28 -2.12
CA PHE A 124 14.61 -12.94 -2.22
C PHE A 124 14.70 -14.13 -3.20
N LYS A 125 13.90 -15.15 -2.94
CA LYS A 125 14.00 -16.44 -3.64
C LYS A 125 12.72 -16.74 -4.41
N LYS A 126 12.85 -17.63 -5.37
CA LYS A 126 11.68 -18.19 -6.10
C LYS A 126 10.57 -18.63 -5.13
N GLY A 127 9.36 -18.20 -5.41
CA GLY A 127 8.18 -18.41 -4.56
C GLY A 127 7.96 -17.36 -3.47
N ASP A 128 8.92 -16.44 -3.26
CA ASP A 128 8.68 -15.25 -2.46
C ASP A 128 7.77 -14.27 -3.23
N MET A 129 7.16 -13.34 -2.48
CA MET A 129 6.34 -12.29 -3.05
C MET A 129 6.71 -10.95 -2.47
N VAL A 130 6.80 -9.95 -3.33
CA VAL A 130 7.02 -8.56 -2.95
C VAL A 130 5.73 -7.76 -3.19
N ILE A 131 5.30 -6.99 -2.19
CA ILE A 131 4.16 -6.07 -2.30
C ILE A 131 4.72 -4.64 -2.24
N LEU A 132 4.72 -3.97 -3.37
CA LEU A 132 5.10 -2.56 -3.51
C LEU A 132 3.86 -1.71 -3.34
N SER A 133 3.77 -0.96 -2.24
CA SER A 133 2.57 -0.19 -1.91
C SER A 133 2.88 1.21 -1.43
N GLY A 134 2.08 2.18 -1.91
CA GLY A 134 2.15 3.57 -1.53
C GLY A 134 2.91 4.46 -2.51
N ASN A 135 3.20 5.68 -2.08
CA ASN A 135 3.87 6.69 -2.90
C ASN A 135 5.40 6.60 -2.79
N ILE A 136 6.08 7.20 -3.76
CA ILE A 136 7.53 7.42 -3.71
C ILE A 136 7.78 8.78 -3.06
N PRO A 137 8.58 8.86 -1.97
CA PRO A 137 8.96 10.14 -1.37
C PRO A 137 9.79 10.98 -2.34
N SER A 138 9.69 12.30 -2.24
CA SER A 138 10.35 13.25 -3.16
C SER A 138 11.88 13.17 -3.15
N SER A 139 12.48 12.52 -2.17
CA SER A 139 13.94 12.26 -2.11
C SER A 139 14.38 11.11 -3.01
N LEU A 140 13.45 10.28 -3.51
CA LEU A 140 13.71 9.19 -4.43
C LEU A 140 13.26 9.52 -5.85
N GLN A 141 13.87 8.85 -6.82
CA GLN A 141 13.50 8.99 -8.22
C GLN A 141 12.18 8.27 -8.53
N SER A 142 11.44 8.78 -9.50
CA SER A 142 10.13 8.24 -9.90
C SER A 142 10.19 6.80 -10.48
N ASP A 143 11.38 6.28 -10.78
CA ASP A 143 11.63 4.93 -11.27
C ASP A 143 11.99 3.92 -10.16
N SER A 144 11.89 4.33 -8.89
CA SER A 144 12.33 3.51 -7.76
C SER A 144 11.63 2.13 -7.70
N TYR A 145 10.34 2.04 -8.08
CA TYR A 145 9.65 0.75 -8.16
C TYR A 145 10.25 -0.15 -9.25
N GLN A 146 10.51 0.41 -10.45
CA GLN A 146 11.15 -0.34 -11.53
C GLN A 146 12.55 -0.83 -11.12
N ARG A 147 13.31 0.00 -10.37
CA ARG A 147 14.63 -0.40 -9.87
C ARG A 147 14.55 -1.56 -8.89
N VAL A 148 13.56 -1.57 -7.99
CA VAL A 148 13.30 -2.71 -7.10
C VAL A 148 12.93 -3.95 -7.92
N ILE A 149 12.00 -3.82 -8.87
CA ILE A 149 11.53 -4.94 -9.70
C ILE A 149 12.67 -5.55 -10.53
N LYS A 150 13.54 -4.72 -11.09
CA LYS A 150 14.67 -5.17 -11.92
C LYS A 150 15.71 -6.02 -11.20
N VAL A 151 15.79 -5.93 -9.87
CA VAL A 151 16.75 -6.71 -9.08
C VAL A 151 16.10 -7.94 -8.44
N LEU A 152 14.81 -8.18 -8.65
CA LEU A 152 14.14 -9.41 -8.21
C LEU A 152 14.70 -10.61 -8.96
N ASN A 153 14.92 -11.68 -8.22
CA ASN A 153 15.33 -12.95 -8.81
C ASN A 153 14.17 -13.60 -9.58
N GLU A 154 14.50 -14.44 -10.54
CA GLU A 154 13.52 -15.21 -11.30
C GLU A 154 12.60 -16.03 -10.38
N GLY A 155 11.31 -15.97 -10.64
CA GLY A 155 10.28 -16.67 -9.87
C GLY A 155 9.88 -15.98 -8.56
N VAL A 156 10.34 -14.76 -8.31
CA VAL A 156 9.77 -13.87 -7.29
C VAL A 156 8.60 -13.10 -7.92
N ASP A 157 7.40 -13.31 -7.42
CA ASP A 157 6.23 -12.55 -7.85
C ASP A 157 6.18 -11.19 -7.16
N PHE A 158 5.55 -10.20 -7.81
CA PHE A 158 5.32 -8.91 -7.16
C PHE A 158 3.91 -8.36 -7.41
N VAL A 159 3.42 -7.62 -6.43
CA VAL A 159 2.12 -6.92 -6.42
C VAL A 159 2.39 -5.42 -6.37
N VAL A 160 1.58 -4.64 -7.08
CA VAL A 160 1.68 -3.18 -7.06
C VAL A 160 0.34 -2.56 -6.67
N ASP A 161 0.36 -1.77 -5.60
CA ASP A 161 -0.74 -0.91 -5.17
C ASP A 161 -0.26 0.55 -5.12
N ALA A 162 -0.24 1.18 -6.27
CA ALA A 162 0.30 2.52 -6.48
C ALA A 162 -0.57 3.32 -7.45
N GLU A 163 -0.42 4.63 -7.39
CA GLU A 163 -1.22 5.55 -8.20
C GLU A 163 -0.67 5.73 -9.62
N LYS A 164 -1.58 5.96 -10.57
CA LYS A 164 -1.34 6.47 -11.94
C LYS A 164 -0.03 6.01 -12.61
N ASP A 165 0.83 6.99 -12.87
CA ASP A 165 2.09 6.80 -13.60
C ASP A 165 3.01 5.76 -12.95
N LEU A 166 2.99 5.68 -11.63
CA LEU A 166 3.82 4.73 -10.91
C LEU A 166 3.38 3.29 -11.19
N LEU A 167 2.07 3.04 -11.17
CA LEU A 167 1.50 1.75 -11.55
C LEU A 167 1.78 1.44 -13.02
N MET A 168 1.47 2.38 -13.93
CA MET A 168 1.65 2.19 -15.37
C MET A 168 3.09 1.84 -15.75
N LYS A 169 4.07 2.46 -15.11
CA LYS A 169 5.50 2.17 -15.32
C LYS A 169 5.93 0.78 -14.89
N THR A 170 5.12 0.08 -14.08
CA THR A 170 5.43 -1.29 -13.62
C THR A 170 4.83 -2.37 -14.50
N LEU A 171 3.82 -2.06 -15.32
CA LEU A 171 3.11 -3.05 -16.16
C LEU A 171 4.02 -3.83 -17.12
N PRO A 172 5.04 -3.22 -17.78
CA PRO A 172 5.95 -3.94 -18.66
C PRO A 172 6.77 -5.05 -17.97
N TYR A 173 6.78 -5.08 -16.64
CA TYR A 173 7.47 -6.10 -15.83
C TYR A 173 6.54 -7.23 -15.35
N HIS A 174 5.30 -7.26 -15.84
CA HIS A 174 4.30 -8.30 -15.59
C HIS A 174 3.98 -8.54 -14.10
N PRO A 175 3.49 -7.51 -13.36
CA PRO A 175 3.06 -7.68 -11.98
C PRO A 175 2.07 -8.82 -11.84
N PHE A 176 2.25 -9.65 -10.81
CA PHE A 176 1.32 -10.73 -10.51
C PHE A 176 -0.10 -10.19 -10.24
N LEU A 177 -0.20 -9.06 -9.54
CA LEU A 177 -1.46 -8.39 -9.23
C LEU A 177 -1.24 -6.89 -9.17
N ILE A 178 -2.19 -6.14 -9.72
CA ILE A 178 -2.35 -4.72 -9.47
C ILE A 178 -3.72 -4.45 -8.87
N LYS A 179 -3.83 -3.36 -8.05
CA LYS A 179 -5.09 -3.00 -7.42
C LYS A 179 -5.44 -1.52 -7.61
N PRO A 180 -5.92 -1.09 -8.77
CA PRO A 180 -6.51 0.23 -8.92
C PRO A 180 -7.91 0.29 -8.29
N ASN A 181 -8.38 1.50 -7.96
CA ASN A 181 -9.79 1.77 -7.73
C ASN A 181 -10.44 2.38 -8.99
N ASN A 182 -11.77 2.53 -8.98
CA ASN A 182 -12.50 3.06 -10.12
C ASN A 182 -12.09 4.51 -10.47
N LEU A 183 -11.80 5.36 -9.47
CA LEU A 183 -11.34 6.73 -9.71
C LEU A 183 -9.93 6.77 -10.32
N GLU A 184 -9.04 5.91 -9.84
CA GLU A 184 -7.71 5.74 -10.43
C GLU A 184 -7.77 5.27 -11.89
N LEU A 185 -8.74 4.40 -12.23
CA LEU A 185 -8.97 3.99 -13.62
C LEU A 185 -9.42 5.18 -14.49
N GLU A 186 -10.37 5.99 -14.00
CA GLU A 186 -10.81 7.20 -14.71
C GLU A 186 -9.62 8.13 -15.01
N GLU A 187 -8.76 8.30 -14.02
CA GLU A 187 -7.57 9.14 -14.15
C GLU A 187 -6.50 8.56 -15.09
N ILE A 188 -6.27 7.24 -15.04
CA ILE A 188 -5.30 6.56 -15.91
C ILE A 188 -5.71 6.66 -17.38
N PHE A 189 -7.00 6.45 -17.67
CA PHE A 189 -7.49 6.40 -19.04
C PHE A 189 -8.07 7.72 -19.55
N GLY A 190 -8.24 8.72 -18.68
CA GLY A 190 -8.82 10.02 -19.04
C GLY A 190 -10.29 9.93 -19.46
N ILE A 191 -11.04 8.98 -18.89
CA ILE A 191 -12.45 8.72 -19.22
C ILE A 191 -13.29 8.73 -17.95
N LYS A 192 -14.63 8.88 -18.09
CA LYS A 192 -15.58 8.61 -17.02
C LYS A 192 -16.13 7.20 -17.16
N LEU A 193 -16.14 6.46 -16.06
CA LEU A 193 -16.73 5.12 -15.99
C LEU A 193 -18.24 5.26 -15.69
N ILE A 194 -19.07 4.79 -16.61
CA ILE A 194 -20.53 4.92 -16.52
C ILE A 194 -21.15 3.64 -15.95
N ASN A 195 -20.59 2.49 -16.29
CA ASN A 195 -21.13 1.17 -15.97
C ASN A 195 -19.99 0.18 -15.62
N LYS A 196 -20.36 -1.04 -15.27
CA LYS A 196 -19.40 -2.09 -14.91
C LYS A 196 -18.60 -2.60 -16.12
N GLU A 197 -19.19 -2.57 -17.28
CA GLU A 197 -18.59 -2.97 -18.54
C GLU A 197 -17.39 -2.07 -18.87
N ASP A 198 -17.50 -0.76 -18.63
CA ASP A 198 -16.39 0.19 -18.77
C ASP A 198 -15.24 -0.14 -17.80
N ILE A 199 -15.58 -0.48 -16.55
CA ILE A 199 -14.60 -0.88 -15.52
C ILE A 199 -13.86 -2.14 -15.95
N ILE A 200 -14.58 -3.15 -16.43
CA ILE A 200 -14.03 -4.41 -16.93
C ILE A 200 -13.13 -4.16 -18.13
N ALA A 201 -13.57 -3.35 -19.09
CA ALA A 201 -12.77 -3.00 -20.28
C ALA A 201 -11.44 -2.31 -19.89
N CYS A 202 -11.48 -1.38 -18.93
CA CYS A 202 -10.25 -0.77 -18.37
C CYS A 202 -9.34 -1.81 -17.72
N GLY A 203 -9.88 -2.72 -16.93
CA GLY A 203 -9.12 -3.81 -16.32
C GLY A 203 -8.46 -4.73 -17.34
N GLN A 204 -9.18 -5.14 -18.37
CA GLN A 204 -8.65 -5.93 -19.49
C GLN A 204 -7.56 -5.17 -20.26
N LYS A 205 -7.72 -3.84 -20.40
CA LYS A 205 -6.67 -3.01 -21.00
C LYS A 205 -5.40 -3.01 -20.15
N LEU A 206 -5.50 -2.94 -18.82
CA LEU A 206 -4.34 -3.05 -17.94
C LEU A 206 -3.67 -4.43 -18.04
N GLN A 207 -4.46 -5.52 -18.22
CA GLN A 207 -3.89 -6.85 -18.53
C GLN A 207 -3.13 -6.86 -19.85
N SER A 208 -3.71 -6.29 -20.91
CA SER A 208 -3.03 -6.21 -22.22
C SER A 208 -1.73 -5.40 -22.17
N LEU A 209 -1.57 -4.52 -21.18
CA LEU A 209 -0.36 -3.75 -20.92
C LEU A 209 0.66 -4.47 -20.02
N GLY A 210 0.30 -5.66 -19.48
CA GLY A 210 1.23 -6.53 -18.79
C GLY A 210 0.80 -7.05 -17.42
N ALA A 211 -0.23 -6.50 -16.78
CA ALA A 211 -0.70 -7.04 -15.50
C ALA A 211 -1.24 -8.46 -15.66
N ARG A 212 -0.82 -9.40 -14.79
CA ARG A 212 -1.35 -10.78 -14.84
C ARG A 212 -2.75 -10.85 -14.25
N ASN A 213 -2.97 -10.24 -13.10
CA ASN A 213 -4.27 -10.15 -12.44
C ASN A 213 -4.58 -8.68 -12.13
N VAL A 214 -5.85 -8.28 -12.26
CA VAL A 214 -6.30 -6.91 -11.96
C VAL A 214 -7.45 -6.98 -10.97
N LEU A 215 -7.26 -6.44 -9.77
CA LEU A 215 -8.28 -6.31 -8.73
C LEU A 215 -8.74 -4.86 -8.66
N ILE A 216 -9.97 -4.59 -9.05
CA ILE A 216 -10.53 -3.23 -9.08
C ILE A 216 -11.44 -3.06 -7.87
N SER A 217 -11.09 -2.12 -6.99
CA SER A 217 -11.93 -1.79 -5.83
C SER A 217 -12.93 -0.67 -6.20
N MET A 218 -14.19 -0.84 -5.78
CA MET A 218 -15.30 0.05 -6.15
C MET A 218 -16.03 0.56 -4.89
N ALA A 219 -15.33 0.71 -3.78
CA ALA A 219 -15.87 1.15 -2.50
C ALA A 219 -17.17 0.40 -2.13
N LYS A 220 -18.32 1.10 -2.02
CA LYS A 220 -19.62 0.51 -1.68
C LYS A 220 -20.16 -0.51 -2.70
N ASP A 221 -19.65 -0.50 -3.91
CA ASP A 221 -20.09 -1.38 -4.99
C ASP A 221 -19.28 -2.68 -5.05
N GLY A 222 -18.32 -2.87 -4.12
CA GLY A 222 -17.55 -4.09 -3.97
C GLY A 222 -16.25 -4.10 -4.77
N ALA A 223 -15.96 -5.20 -5.45
CA ALA A 223 -14.73 -5.38 -6.22
C ALA A 223 -14.94 -6.27 -7.45
N ILE A 224 -14.11 -6.07 -8.46
CA ILE A 224 -13.97 -6.91 -9.65
C ILE A 224 -12.55 -7.44 -9.71
N LEU A 225 -12.38 -8.74 -9.85
CA LEU A 225 -11.10 -9.38 -10.15
C LEU A 225 -11.14 -9.95 -11.56
N ILE A 226 -10.15 -9.59 -12.37
CA ILE A 226 -9.88 -10.21 -13.65
C ILE A 226 -8.60 -11.03 -13.48
N ASP A 227 -8.69 -12.36 -13.54
CA ASP A 227 -7.55 -13.24 -13.34
C ASP A 227 -6.68 -13.38 -14.60
N GLU A 228 -5.53 -14.01 -14.47
CA GLU A 228 -4.56 -14.19 -15.55
C GLU A 228 -5.08 -15.01 -16.75
N ASN A 229 -6.23 -15.70 -16.60
CA ASN A 229 -6.92 -16.42 -17.68
C ASN A 229 -8.03 -15.56 -18.32
N GLY A 230 -8.22 -14.32 -17.89
CA GLY A 230 -9.29 -13.43 -18.33
C GLY A 230 -10.65 -13.71 -17.68
N THR A 231 -10.72 -14.59 -16.68
CA THR A 231 -11.96 -14.87 -15.95
C THR A 231 -12.30 -13.69 -15.04
N ILE A 232 -13.56 -13.28 -15.08
CA ILE A 232 -14.06 -12.13 -14.32
C ILE A 232 -14.85 -12.61 -13.11
N TYR A 233 -14.42 -12.18 -11.93
CA TYR A 233 -15.10 -12.41 -10.66
C TYR A 233 -15.62 -11.09 -10.12
N GLN A 234 -16.85 -11.09 -9.62
CA GLN A 234 -17.46 -9.91 -9.01
C GLN A 234 -17.94 -10.25 -7.61
N GLN A 235 -17.67 -9.37 -6.68
CA GLN A 235 -18.11 -9.52 -5.30
C GLN A 235 -18.61 -8.18 -4.77
N GLY A 236 -19.84 -8.17 -4.27
CA GLY A 236 -20.38 -7.03 -3.53
C GLY A 236 -19.77 -6.89 -2.13
N VAL A 237 -20.08 -5.80 -1.45
CA VAL A 237 -19.66 -5.58 -0.06
C VAL A 237 -20.45 -6.44 0.91
N CYS A 238 -19.82 -6.81 2.03
CA CYS A 238 -20.52 -7.37 3.17
C CYS A 238 -21.49 -6.32 3.77
N ARG A 239 -22.68 -6.75 4.17
CA ARG A 239 -23.63 -5.86 4.86
C ARG A 239 -23.09 -5.51 6.24
N GLY A 240 -23.15 -4.23 6.61
CA GLY A 240 -22.69 -3.72 7.89
C GLY A 240 -22.63 -2.20 7.94
N THR A 241 -22.33 -1.67 9.13
CA THR A 241 -22.06 -0.24 9.30
C THR A 241 -20.58 0.03 9.10
N VAL A 242 -20.23 0.94 8.20
CA VAL A 242 -18.85 1.34 7.99
C VAL A 242 -18.37 2.17 9.18
N VAL A 243 -17.39 1.67 9.92
CA VAL A 243 -16.75 2.39 11.03
C VAL A 243 -15.58 3.22 10.51
N ASN A 244 -14.77 2.63 9.60
CA ASN A 244 -13.66 3.29 8.94
C ASN A 244 -13.38 2.60 7.61
N SER A 245 -13.05 3.36 6.58
CA SER A 245 -12.70 2.86 5.24
C SER A 245 -11.19 2.79 4.98
N VAL A 246 -10.37 3.36 5.88
CA VAL A 246 -8.90 3.34 5.74
C VAL A 246 -8.38 1.92 5.79
N GLY A 247 -7.52 1.55 4.84
CA GLY A 247 -6.92 0.21 4.74
C GLY A 247 -7.81 -0.85 4.09
N ALA A 248 -9.04 -0.53 3.66
CA ALA A 248 -9.91 -1.50 2.98
C ALA A 248 -9.26 -2.04 1.69
N GLY A 249 -8.64 -1.18 0.89
CA GLY A 249 -7.87 -1.58 -0.29
C GLY A 249 -6.66 -2.45 0.05
N ASP A 250 -5.93 -2.09 1.09
CA ASP A 250 -4.76 -2.83 1.57
C ASP A 250 -5.17 -4.23 2.07
N SER A 251 -6.33 -4.33 2.70
CA SER A 251 -6.93 -5.61 3.13
C SER A 251 -7.23 -6.53 1.95
N MET A 252 -7.74 -5.99 0.84
CA MET A 252 -7.98 -6.77 -0.38
C MET A 252 -6.68 -7.35 -0.96
N VAL A 253 -5.58 -6.56 -0.94
CA VAL A 253 -4.25 -7.04 -1.35
C VAL A 253 -3.77 -8.17 -0.45
N ALA A 254 -3.86 -8.02 0.87
CA ALA A 254 -3.45 -9.04 1.82
C ALA A 254 -4.28 -10.33 1.66
N TYR A 255 -5.60 -10.21 1.54
CA TYR A 255 -6.51 -11.35 1.43
C TYR A 255 -6.33 -12.14 0.14
N SER A 256 -6.14 -11.46 -1.01
CA SER A 256 -5.92 -12.11 -2.30
C SER A 256 -4.76 -13.11 -2.26
N ARG A 257 -3.81 -12.89 -1.36
CA ARG A 257 -2.62 -13.73 -1.19
C ARG A 257 -2.83 -14.88 -0.20
N SER A 258 -3.61 -14.67 0.85
CA SER A 258 -3.90 -15.71 1.86
C SER A 258 -4.66 -16.90 1.24
N VAL A 259 -5.55 -16.63 0.28
CA VAL A 259 -6.36 -17.65 -0.39
C VAL A 259 -5.54 -18.54 -1.33
N LYS A 260 -4.56 -17.99 -2.07
CA LYS A 260 -3.70 -18.80 -2.96
C LYS A 260 -2.87 -19.81 -2.17
N ARG A 261 -2.44 -19.47 -0.95
CA ARG A 261 -1.65 -20.37 -0.09
C ARG A 261 -2.51 -21.51 0.50
N LYS A 262 -3.79 -21.27 0.78
CA LYS A 262 -4.72 -22.31 1.29
C LYS A 262 -5.21 -23.29 0.22
N ARG A 263 -5.09 -22.97 -1.07
CA ARG A 263 -5.44 -23.88 -2.18
C ARG A 263 -4.28 -24.78 -2.62
N LEU A 264 -3.10 -24.61 -2.04
CA LEU A 264 -1.90 -25.41 -2.30
C LEU A 264 -1.58 -26.37 -1.14
N LEU A 265 -2.42 -26.45 -0.14
CA LEU A 265 -2.49 -27.47 0.91
C LEU A 265 -3.81 -28.25 0.77
#